data_c12f24a77ba792ceaeeacc9452939616
#
_entry.id   c12f24a77ba792ceaeeacc9452939616
#
_cell.length_a   1.000
_cell.length_b   1.000
_cell.length_c   1.000
_cell.angle_alpha   90.00
_cell.angle_beta   90.00
_cell.angle_gamma   90.00
#
_symmetry.space_group_name_H-M   'P 1'
#
loop_
_entity.id
_entity.type
_entity.pdbx_description
1 polymer ?
#
loop_
_entity_poly.entity_id
_entity_poly.type
_entity_poly.pdbx_seq_one_letter_code
_entity_poly.pdbx_strand_id
1 'polypeptide(L)'
;MTGMAPLLTVDDLSKRFGGFVALDGVSLAVAPGERLGLIGPNGSGKSTLVNCLCGALHNETGTVTFDGVNVNGMTAHQRTRLGMARSFQLPRPFTSLSLTDNLRIPLIYSANVRRGSHFTAAEIGERCGELLRLVGLDAKARRLPRDLTQVEMRKLELARAMGADPKLLIADEAMAGLSHSEIEDILKLLDRLNEHGITIILIEHIMRAVMSFSQRLVVLVSGKKIGDGDPQDVIRDPEVERAYLGQ
;
A
#
# COMPACT_ATOMS: atom_id res chain seq x y z
N MET A 1 2.92 -28.23 3.29
CA MET A 1 3.05 -26.92 2.66
C MET A 1 4.33 -26.31 3.22
N THR A 2 5.42 -26.33 2.47
CA THR A 2 6.68 -25.69 2.82
C THR A 2 6.45 -24.20 2.87
N GLY A 3 6.36 -23.65 4.09
CA GLY A 3 6.05 -22.23 4.30
C GLY A 3 7.15 -21.34 3.75
N MET A 4 6.85 -20.59 2.68
CA MET A 4 7.68 -19.47 2.26
C MET A 4 7.81 -18.48 3.42
N ALA A 5 9.02 -17.96 3.65
CA ALA A 5 9.22 -16.92 4.65
C ALA A 5 8.33 -15.71 4.34
N PRO A 6 7.71 -15.06 5.34
CA PRO A 6 6.88 -13.90 5.13
C PRO A 6 7.69 -12.76 4.51
N LEU A 7 7.06 -12.00 3.61
CA LEU A 7 7.67 -10.80 3.01
C LEU A 7 7.75 -9.65 4.00
N LEU A 8 6.71 -9.49 4.84
CA LEU A 8 6.67 -8.51 5.92
C LEU A 8 6.34 -9.23 7.23
N THR A 9 7.11 -8.93 8.26
CA THR A 9 6.80 -9.35 9.65
C THR A 9 6.81 -8.12 10.54
N VAL A 10 5.78 -7.99 11.34
CA VAL A 10 5.65 -6.99 12.41
C VAL A 10 5.52 -7.75 13.71
N ASP A 11 6.37 -7.47 14.67
CA ASP A 11 6.40 -8.16 15.94
C ASP A 11 6.35 -7.16 17.09
N ASP A 12 5.31 -7.25 17.91
CA ASP A 12 5.05 -6.45 19.12
C ASP A 12 5.18 -4.93 18.93
N LEU A 13 4.68 -4.41 17.79
CA LEU A 13 4.83 -3.02 17.41
C LEU A 13 3.95 -2.10 18.26
N SER A 14 4.59 -1.17 18.98
CA SER A 14 3.88 -0.16 19.77
C SER A 14 4.30 1.25 19.40
N LYS A 15 3.33 2.19 19.51
CA LYS A 15 3.53 3.62 19.25
C LYS A 15 2.65 4.48 20.14
N ARG A 16 3.27 5.50 20.75
CA ARG A 16 2.57 6.50 21.58
C ARG A 16 2.78 7.91 21.05
N PHE A 17 1.83 8.77 21.36
CA PHE A 17 1.93 10.21 21.15
C PHE A 17 1.61 10.90 22.48
N GLY A 18 2.63 11.27 23.24
CA GLY A 18 2.47 11.70 24.63
C GLY A 18 1.79 10.60 25.47
N GLY A 19 0.67 10.91 26.08
CA GLY A 19 -0.11 9.94 26.88
C GLY A 19 -1.03 9.02 26.05
N PHE A 20 -1.19 9.25 24.75
CA PHE A 20 -2.08 8.47 23.89
C PHE A 20 -1.36 7.28 23.27
N VAL A 21 -1.87 6.07 23.49
CA VAL A 21 -1.38 4.82 22.88
C VAL A 21 -2.08 4.63 21.54
N ALA A 22 -1.34 4.80 20.44
CA ALA A 22 -1.87 4.66 19.09
C ALA A 22 -1.73 3.23 18.53
N LEU A 23 -0.70 2.50 18.97
CA LEU A 23 -0.51 1.07 18.71
C LEU A 23 -0.02 0.41 20.00
N ASP A 24 -0.55 -0.77 20.30
CA ASP A 24 -0.29 -1.52 21.53
C ASP A 24 -0.02 -3.00 21.20
N GLY A 25 1.24 -3.36 20.97
CA GLY A 25 1.68 -4.73 20.75
C GLY A 25 1.17 -5.37 19.45
N VAL A 26 1.07 -4.62 18.35
CA VAL A 26 0.55 -5.15 17.09
C VAL A 26 1.56 -6.09 16.45
N SER A 27 1.13 -7.34 16.22
CA SER A 27 1.90 -8.36 15.50
C SER A 27 1.14 -8.90 14.30
N LEU A 28 1.78 -8.95 13.12
CA LEU A 28 1.24 -9.54 11.90
C LEU A 28 2.37 -9.96 10.96
N ALA A 29 2.09 -10.93 10.09
CA ALA A 29 2.97 -11.31 9.00
C ALA A 29 2.21 -11.29 7.69
N VAL A 30 2.90 -10.96 6.59
CA VAL A 30 2.30 -10.93 5.24
C VAL A 30 3.17 -11.78 4.32
N ALA A 31 2.55 -12.76 3.65
CA ALA A 31 3.24 -13.63 2.72
C ALA A 31 3.51 -12.93 1.38
N PRO A 32 4.53 -13.37 0.61
CA PRO A 32 4.71 -12.89 -0.76
C PRO A 32 3.47 -13.18 -1.62
N GLY A 33 3.01 -12.18 -2.40
CA GLY A 33 1.83 -12.29 -3.26
C GLY A 33 0.48 -12.26 -2.53
N GLU A 34 0.47 -12.09 -1.21
CA GLU A 34 -0.77 -12.01 -0.42
C GLU A 34 -1.54 -10.71 -0.69
N ARG A 35 -2.87 -10.80 -0.69
CA ARG A 35 -3.81 -9.67 -0.69
C ARG A 35 -4.41 -9.54 0.69
N LEU A 36 -3.83 -8.69 1.51
CA LEU A 36 -4.25 -8.43 2.89
C LEU A 36 -5.16 -7.21 2.97
N GLY A 37 -6.35 -7.35 3.53
CA GLY A 37 -7.19 -6.23 3.94
C GLY A 37 -6.84 -5.78 5.36
N LEU A 38 -6.70 -4.48 5.57
CA LEU A 38 -6.51 -3.88 6.89
C LEU A 38 -7.64 -2.91 7.17
N ILE A 39 -8.51 -3.26 8.10
CA ILE A 39 -9.69 -2.46 8.46
C ILE A 39 -9.69 -2.08 9.93
N GLY A 40 -10.59 -1.18 10.29
CA GLY A 40 -10.80 -0.71 11.66
C GLY A 40 -11.52 0.65 11.65
N PRO A 41 -12.19 1.04 12.72
CA PRO A 41 -12.85 2.35 12.82
C PRO A 41 -11.84 3.50 12.73
N ASN A 42 -12.34 4.72 12.60
CA ASN A 42 -11.49 5.91 12.65
C ASN A 42 -10.78 5.99 14.01
N GLY A 43 -9.49 6.34 13.99
CA GLY A 43 -8.67 6.35 15.20
C GLY A 43 -8.19 4.98 15.70
N SER A 44 -8.45 3.88 14.98
CA SER A 44 -8.01 2.53 15.39
C SER A 44 -6.52 2.26 15.31
N GLY A 45 -5.73 3.17 14.70
CA GLY A 45 -4.28 3.03 14.58
C GLY A 45 -3.77 2.63 13.19
N LYS A 46 -4.64 2.40 12.19
CA LYS A 46 -4.25 1.99 10.81
C LYS A 46 -3.20 2.91 10.19
N SER A 47 -3.49 4.22 10.16
CA SER A 47 -2.54 5.20 9.59
C SER A 47 -1.23 5.26 10.36
N THR A 48 -1.27 5.06 11.69
CA THR A 48 -0.06 4.99 12.51
C THR A 48 0.75 3.75 12.18
N LEU A 49 0.10 2.58 12.06
CA LEU A 49 0.75 1.33 11.63
C LEU A 49 1.42 1.52 10.27
N VAL A 50 0.69 2.01 9.28
CA VAL A 50 1.23 2.26 7.92
C VAL A 50 2.42 3.23 7.96
N ASN A 51 2.32 4.30 8.72
CA ASN A 51 3.43 5.26 8.86
C ASN A 51 4.66 4.62 9.53
N CYS A 52 4.47 3.72 10.51
CA CYS A 52 5.56 2.94 11.09
C CYS A 52 6.13 1.94 10.07
N LEU A 53 5.30 1.24 9.29
CA LEU A 53 5.76 0.32 8.23
C LEU A 53 6.56 1.05 7.15
N CYS A 54 6.08 2.20 6.70
CA CYS A 54 6.71 2.97 5.63
C CYS A 54 7.91 3.82 6.10
N GLY A 55 8.23 3.86 7.39
CA GLY A 55 9.34 4.66 7.93
C GLY A 55 9.09 6.17 7.99
N ALA A 56 7.82 6.59 7.93
CA ALA A 56 7.40 7.97 8.18
C ALA A 56 7.30 8.27 9.68
N LEU A 57 7.08 7.23 10.50
CA LEU A 57 7.12 7.28 11.96
C LEU A 57 8.06 6.18 12.48
N HIS A 58 8.73 6.45 13.58
CA HIS A 58 9.47 5.43 14.33
C HIS A 58 8.54 4.80 15.38
N ASN A 59 8.55 3.47 15.46
CA ASN A 59 7.94 2.72 16.56
C ASN A 59 8.75 2.92 17.84
N GLU A 60 8.13 2.74 18.99
CA GLU A 60 8.81 2.80 20.28
C GLU A 60 9.35 1.44 20.69
N THR A 61 8.54 0.41 20.51
CA THR A 61 8.92 -0.99 20.74
C THR A 61 8.56 -1.85 19.54
N GLY A 62 9.03 -3.07 19.52
CA GLY A 62 8.76 -4.04 18.48
C GLY A 62 9.66 -3.91 17.25
N THR A 63 9.49 -4.84 16.35
CA THR A 63 10.37 -5.01 15.19
C THR A 63 9.55 -5.08 13.90
N VAL A 64 10.05 -4.42 12.86
CA VAL A 64 9.54 -4.55 11.49
C VAL A 64 10.64 -5.17 10.64
N THR A 65 10.35 -6.34 10.06
CA THR A 65 11.24 -7.04 9.13
C THR A 65 10.59 -7.09 7.76
N PHE A 66 11.30 -6.65 6.74
CA PHE A 66 10.85 -6.66 5.35
C PHE A 66 11.86 -7.40 4.47
N ASP A 67 11.40 -8.42 3.74
CA ASP A 67 12.24 -9.27 2.88
C ASP A 67 13.49 -9.79 3.62
N GLY A 68 13.31 -10.23 4.87
CA GLY A 68 14.39 -10.73 5.75
C GLY A 68 15.28 -9.64 6.37
N VAL A 69 15.05 -8.35 6.07
CA VAL A 69 15.85 -7.23 6.59
C VAL A 69 15.09 -6.51 7.68
N ASN A 70 15.71 -6.32 8.85
CA ASN A 70 15.16 -5.44 9.89
C ASN A 70 15.22 -3.98 9.38
N VAL A 71 14.05 -3.35 9.27
CA VAL A 71 13.92 -1.98 8.73
C VAL A 71 13.72 -0.92 9.81
N ASN A 72 13.80 -1.29 11.10
CA ASN A 72 13.74 -0.30 12.19
C ASN A 72 14.86 0.75 12.01
N GLY A 73 14.52 2.01 12.21
CA GLY A 73 15.45 3.11 12.00
C GLY A 73 15.71 3.51 10.55
N MET A 74 15.28 2.70 9.56
CA MET A 74 15.39 3.09 8.15
C MET A 74 14.37 4.17 7.80
N THR A 75 14.80 5.14 7.00
CA THR A 75 13.95 6.20 6.47
C THR A 75 12.99 5.67 5.39
N ALA A 76 11.93 6.41 5.09
CA ALA A 76 10.94 6.03 4.07
C ALA A 76 11.58 5.74 2.70
N HIS A 77 12.54 6.57 2.26
CA HIS A 77 13.21 6.37 0.97
C HIS A 77 14.09 5.11 0.95
N GLN A 78 14.71 4.73 2.08
CA GLN A 78 15.48 3.49 2.18
C GLN A 78 14.56 2.27 2.07
N ARG A 79 13.39 2.28 2.75
CA ARG A 79 12.39 1.20 2.64
C ARG A 79 11.79 1.12 1.24
N THR A 80 11.56 2.26 0.57
CA THR A 80 11.12 2.26 -0.84
C THR A 80 12.16 1.61 -1.74
N ARG A 81 13.45 1.86 -1.53
CA ARG A 81 14.53 1.20 -2.27
C ARG A 81 14.63 -0.30 -2.01
N LEU A 82 14.19 -0.79 -0.85
CA LEU A 82 14.06 -2.23 -0.60
C LEU A 82 12.87 -2.87 -1.32
N GLY A 83 11.90 -2.06 -1.76
CA GLY A 83 10.71 -2.53 -2.47
C GLY A 83 9.40 -2.37 -1.73
N MET A 84 9.32 -1.49 -0.73
CA MET A 84 8.07 -1.15 -0.05
C MET A 84 7.54 0.17 -0.62
N ALA A 85 6.40 0.15 -1.30
CA ALA A 85 5.75 1.34 -1.83
C ALA A 85 4.39 1.59 -1.16
N ARG A 86 3.97 2.85 -1.14
CA ARG A 86 2.66 3.27 -0.67
C ARG A 86 2.02 4.18 -1.70
N SER A 87 0.73 3.96 -2.00
CA SER A 87 -0.12 4.98 -2.61
C SER A 87 -0.70 5.86 -1.52
N PHE A 88 -0.76 7.15 -1.77
CA PHE A 88 -1.27 8.09 -0.77
C PHE A 88 -2.76 8.37 -0.98
N GLN A 89 -3.48 8.52 0.11
CA GLN A 89 -4.89 8.91 0.15
C GLN A 89 -5.17 10.17 -0.70
N LEU A 90 -4.30 11.17 -0.62
CA LEU A 90 -4.32 12.33 -1.50
C LEU A 90 -3.17 12.21 -2.50
N PRO A 91 -3.46 12.01 -3.81
CA PRO A 91 -2.43 12.00 -4.83
C PRO A 91 -1.59 13.27 -4.80
N ARG A 92 -0.27 13.09 -4.84
CA ARG A 92 0.70 14.21 -4.86
C ARG A 92 1.61 14.10 -6.08
N PRO A 93 1.06 14.22 -7.30
CA PRO A 93 1.88 14.21 -8.48
C PRO A 93 2.71 15.50 -8.58
N PHE A 94 3.76 15.44 -9.35
CA PHE A 94 4.49 16.64 -9.76
C PHE A 94 3.65 17.36 -10.80
N THR A 95 2.94 18.40 -10.40
CA THR A 95 1.90 19.07 -11.18
C THR A 95 2.41 19.76 -12.45
N SER A 96 3.68 20.13 -12.48
CA SER A 96 4.37 20.75 -13.62
C SER A 96 5.00 19.76 -14.60
N LEU A 97 4.99 18.45 -14.28
CA LEU A 97 5.58 17.40 -15.10
C LEU A 97 4.50 16.63 -15.86
N SER A 98 4.86 16.12 -17.05
CA SER A 98 3.99 15.18 -17.79
C SER A 98 3.73 13.91 -16.99
N LEU A 99 2.73 13.11 -17.39
CA LEU A 99 2.48 11.82 -16.74
C LEU A 99 3.71 10.89 -16.89
N THR A 100 4.34 10.89 -18.06
CA THR A 100 5.59 10.13 -18.29
C THR A 100 6.69 10.57 -17.32
N ASP A 101 6.91 11.86 -17.14
CA ASP A 101 7.97 12.36 -16.27
C ASP A 101 7.66 12.12 -14.79
N ASN A 102 6.39 12.09 -14.39
CA ASN A 102 5.96 11.66 -13.07
C ASN A 102 6.38 10.22 -12.76
N LEU A 103 6.37 9.32 -13.75
CA LEU A 103 6.80 7.92 -13.58
C LEU A 103 8.32 7.76 -13.67
N ARG A 104 9.00 8.62 -14.42
CA ARG A 104 10.45 8.59 -14.56
C ARG A 104 11.18 8.75 -13.23
N ILE A 105 10.65 9.60 -12.34
CA ILE A 105 11.27 9.89 -11.04
C ILE A 105 11.42 8.65 -10.16
N PRO A 106 10.35 7.89 -9.82
CA PRO A 106 10.51 6.69 -9.01
C PRO A 106 11.35 5.60 -9.70
N LEU A 107 11.30 5.47 -11.02
CA LEU A 107 12.16 4.55 -11.76
C LEU A 107 13.65 4.89 -11.58
N ILE A 108 14.04 6.16 -11.68
CA ILE A 108 15.44 6.58 -11.53
C ILE A 108 15.90 6.44 -10.09
N TYR A 109 15.14 6.96 -9.12
CA TYR A 109 15.60 7.11 -7.74
C TYR A 109 15.34 5.90 -6.83
N SER A 110 14.52 4.94 -7.26
CA SER A 110 14.21 3.75 -6.47
C SER A 110 14.59 2.47 -7.18
N ALA A 111 14.00 2.17 -8.33
CA ALA A 111 14.21 0.91 -9.04
C ALA A 111 15.66 0.76 -9.54
N ASN A 112 16.23 1.79 -10.13
CA ASN A 112 17.62 1.81 -10.60
C ASN A 112 18.62 1.54 -9.46
N VAL A 113 18.44 2.22 -8.33
CA VAL A 113 19.36 2.11 -7.19
C VAL A 113 19.35 0.69 -6.61
N ARG A 114 18.18 0.05 -6.52
CA ARG A 114 18.05 -1.31 -5.98
C ARG A 114 18.75 -2.35 -6.86
N ARG A 115 18.66 -2.23 -8.18
CA ARG A 115 19.22 -3.23 -9.11
C ARG A 115 20.73 -3.14 -9.26
N GLY A 116 21.36 -2.07 -8.81
CA GLY A 116 22.78 -1.84 -8.98
C GLY A 116 23.20 -1.68 -10.46
N SER A 117 22.22 -1.65 -11.38
CA SER A 117 22.41 -1.40 -12.82
C SER A 117 21.59 -0.18 -13.22
N HIS A 118 22.21 0.72 -13.98
CA HIS A 118 21.51 1.91 -14.45
C HIS A 118 20.72 1.59 -15.71
N PHE A 119 19.41 1.82 -15.69
CA PHE A 119 18.60 1.85 -16.89
C PHE A 119 19.07 2.98 -17.81
N THR A 120 19.17 2.70 -19.09
CA THR A 120 19.35 3.71 -20.12
C THR A 120 18.10 4.62 -20.19
N ALA A 121 18.24 5.79 -20.81
CA ALA A 121 17.12 6.69 -21.03
C ALA A 121 16.00 6.03 -21.86
N ALA A 122 16.35 5.16 -22.81
CA ALA A 122 15.41 4.42 -23.62
C ALA A 122 14.60 3.40 -22.78
N GLU A 123 15.27 2.59 -21.96
CA GLU A 123 14.64 1.63 -21.07
C GLU A 123 13.72 2.30 -20.05
N ILE A 124 14.11 3.46 -19.51
CA ILE A 124 13.25 4.25 -18.63
C ILE A 124 12.01 4.71 -19.38
N GLY A 125 12.15 5.18 -20.63
CA GLY A 125 11.04 5.61 -21.47
C GLY A 125 10.06 4.47 -21.76
N GLU A 126 10.57 3.28 -22.10
CA GLU A 126 9.78 2.08 -22.35
C GLU A 126 8.99 1.67 -21.11
N ARG A 127 9.64 1.59 -19.93
CA ARG A 127 9.00 1.26 -18.65
C ARG A 127 7.94 2.27 -18.25
N CYS A 128 8.16 3.57 -18.48
CA CYS A 128 7.12 4.57 -18.27
C CYS A 128 5.91 4.31 -19.16
N GLY A 129 6.13 3.95 -20.43
CA GLY A 129 5.07 3.58 -21.37
C GLY A 129 4.29 2.33 -20.95
N GLU A 130 4.99 1.31 -20.44
CA GLU A 130 4.38 0.09 -19.90
C GLU A 130 3.50 0.39 -18.69
N LEU A 131 3.99 1.18 -17.73
CA LEU A 131 3.23 1.58 -16.55
C LEU A 131 2.00 2.40 -16.92
N LEU A 132 2.10 3.33 -17.89
CA LEU A 132 0.93 4.09 -18.36
C LEU A 132 -0.10 3.19 -19.04
N ARG A 133 0.33 2.22 -19.86
CA ARG A 133 -0.57 1.22 -20.47
C ARG A 133 -1.25 0.34 -19.42
N LEU A 134 -0.51 -0.08 -18.40
CA LEU A 134 -1.03 -0.90 -17.30
C LEU A 134 -2.21 -0.22 -16.60
N VAL A 135 -2.13 1.10 -16.40
CA VAL A 135 -3.19 1.89 -15.73
C VAL A 135 -4.17 2.53 -16.72
N GLY A 136 -4.00 2.34 -18.03
CA GLY A 136 -4.88 2.90 -19.07
C GLY A 136 -4.74 4.42 -19.26
N LEU A 137 -3.54 4.97 -19.07
CA LEU A 137 -3.23 6.39 -19.23
C LEU A 137 -2.23 6.69 -20.36
N ASP A 138 -1.91 5.72 -21.20
CA ASP A 138 -0.94 5.84 -22.29
C ASP A 138 -1.32 6.92 -23.31
N ALA A 139 -2.61 7.06 -23.66
CA ALA A 139 -3.10 8.13 -24.53
C ALA A 139 -2.87 9.54 -23.95
N LYS A 140 -2.69 9.65 -22.62
CA LYS A 140 -2.46 10.91 -21.91
C LYS A 140 -1.00 11.10 -21.47
N ALA A 141 -0.06 10.29 -21.96
CA ALA A 141 1.35 10.26 -21.52
C ALA A 141 2.03 11.64 -21.44
N ARG A 142 1.71 12.55 -22.38
CA ARG A 142 2.27 13.92 -22.46
C ARG A 142 1.42 14.97 -21.75
N ARG A 143 0.25 14.61 -21.19
CA ARG A 143 -0.61 15.52 -20.45
C ARG A 143 -0.04 15.82 -19.07
N LEU A 144 -0.57 16.86 -18.44
CA LEU A 144 -0.26 17.23 -17.05
C LEU A 144 -1.28 16.59 -16.10
N PRO A 145 -0.95 16.38 -14.83
CA PRO A 145 -1.88 15.84 -13.83
C PRO A 145 -3.20 16.62 -13.71
N ARG A 146 -3.19 17.93 -13.92
CA ARG A 146 -4.41 18.78 -13.91
C ARG A 146 -5.46 18.40 -14.99
N ASP A 147 -5.04 17.67 -16.01
CA ASP A 147 -5.91 17.26 -17.14
C ASP A 147 -6.58 15.88 -16.84
N LEU A 148 -6.35 15.32 -15.65
CA LEU A 148 -6.87 14.02 -15.23
C LEU A 148 -8.17 14.16 -14.43
N THR A 149 -9.06 13.18 -14.61
CA THR A 149 -10.19 12.96 -13.71
C THR A 149 -9.72 12.42 -12.35
N GLN A 150 -10.62 12.35 -11.37
CA GLN A 150 -10.26 11.86 -10.03
C GLN A 150 -9.76 10.40 -10.08
N VAL A 151 -10.45 9.51 -10.79
CA VAL A 151 -10.04 8.11 -10.95
C VAL A 151 -8.72 7.99 -11.70
N GLU A 152 -8.51 8.79 -12.74
CA GLU A 152 -7.24 8.81 -13.48
C GLU A 152 -6.08 9.30 -12.61
N MET A 153 -6.33 10.23 -11.70
CA MET A 153 -5.35 10.69 -10.72
C MET A 153 -4.95 9.55 -9.76
N ARG A 154 -5.93 8.73 -9.31
CA ARG A 154 -5.66 7.52 -8.52
C ARG A 154 -4.82 6.50 -9.30
N LYS A 155 -5.18 6.27 -10.57
CA LYS A 155 -4.43 5.41 -11.48
C LYS A 155 -2.98 5.89 -11.66
N LEU A 156 -2.75 7.20 -11.83
CA LEU A 156 -1.41 7.77 -11.90
C LEU A 156 -0.62 7.54 -10.61
N GLU A 157 -1.25 7.71 -9.43
CA GLU A 157 -0.58 7.48 -8.15
C GLU A 157 -0.16 6.01 -7.96
N LEU A 158 -1.01 5.07 -8.34
CA LEU A 158 -0.66 3.64 -8.37
C LEU A 158 0.50 3.36 -9.35
N ALA A 159 0.47 3.94 -10.55
CA ALA A 159 1.55 3.80 -11.52
C ALA A 159 2.88 4.38 -10.98
N ARG A 160 2.85 5.50 -10.25
CA ARG A 160 4.03 6.08 -9.61
C ARG A 160 4.60 5.17 -8.52
N ALA A 161 3.72 4.57 -7.70
CA ALA A 161 4.14 3.57 -6.71
C ALA A 161 4.79 2.36 -7.38
N MET A 162 4.23 1.88 -8.50
CA MET A 162 4.78 0.80 -9.31
C MET A 162 6.11 1.17 -9.99
N GLY A 163 6.32 2.44 -10.31
CA GLY A 163 7.60 2.94 -10.82
C GLY A 163 8.79 2.72 -9.86
N ALA A 164 8.54 2.50 -8.58
CA ALA A 164 9.55 2.06 -7.62
C ALA A 164 9.90 0.56 -7.72
N ASP A 165 9.22 -0.20 -8.59
CA ASP A 165 9.34 -1.66 -8.76
C ASP A 165 9.15 -2.40 -7.41
N PRO A 166 7.99 -2.24 -6.74
CA PRO A 166 7.82 -2.70 -5.37
C PRO A 166 7.59 -4.22 -5.30
N LYS A 167 7.97 -4.82 -4.15
CA LYS A 167 7.55 -6.16 -3.74
C LYS A 167 6.26 -6.10 -2.91
N LEU A 168 6.06 -4.98 -2.20
CA LEU A 168 4.89 -4.68 -1.38
C LEU A 168 4.33 -3.31 -1.75
N LEU A 169 3.05 -3.29 -2.09
CA LEU A 169 2.26 -2.06 -2.26
C LEU A 169 1.27 -1.92 -1.11
N ILE A 170 1.33 -0.81 -0.39
CA ILE A 170 0.32 -0.42 0.59
C ILE A 170 -0.63 0.55 -0.11
N ALA A 171 -1.83 0.09 -0.44
CA ALA A 171 -2.89 0.89 -1.06
C ALA A 171 -3.77 1.50 0.05
N ASP A 172 -3.53 2.78 0.34
CA ASP A 172 -4.13 3.47 1.47
C ASP A 172 -5.22 4.44 0.99
N GLU A 173 -6.49 4.07 1.24
CA GLU A 173 -7.70 4.80 0.85
C GLU A 173 -7.70 5.24 -0.63
N ALA A 174 -7.24 4.34 -1.51
CA ALA A 174 -7.11 4.62 -2.94
C ALA A 174 -8.46 4.84 -3.64
N MET A 175 -9.56 4.47 -3.01
CA MET A 175 -10.92 4.49 -3.57
C MET A 175 -11.81 5.60 -2.97
N ALA A 176 -11.29 6.41 -2.06
CA ALA A 176 -12.06 7.46 -1.41
C ALA A 176 -12.61 8.48 -2.44
N GLY A 177 -13.94 8.70 -2.40
CA GLY A 177 -14.64 9.65 -3.25
C GLY A 177 -14.93 9.17 -4.68
N LEU A 178 -14.63 7.90 -5.01
CA LEU A 178 -14.93 7.30 -6.31
C LEU A 178 -16.34 6.74 -6.36
N SER A 179 -16.93 6.73 -7.55
CA SER A 179 -18.18 6.03 -7.85
C SER A 179 -17.97 4.51 -7.83
N HIS A 180 -19.08 3.76 -7.80
CA HIS A 180 -19.05 2.30 -7.74
C HIS A 180 -18.26 1.66 -8.90
N SER A 181 -18.51 2.12 -10.13
CA SER A 181 -17.79 1.64 -11.32
C SER A 181 -16.30 1.98 -11.30
N GLU A 182 -15.94 3.16 -10.77
CA GLU A 182 -14.53 3.56 -10.63
C GLU A 182 -13.80 2.74 -9.57
N ILE A 183 -14.49 2.37 -8.48
CA ILE A 183 -13.96 1.44 -7.46
C ILE A 183 -13.64 0.09 -8.08
N GLU A 184 -14.55 -0.46 -8.89
CA GLU A 184 -14.31 -1.73 -9.59
C GLU A 184 -13.13 -1.64 -10.56
N ASP A 185 -12.95 -0.51 -11.23
CA ASP A 185 -11.77 -0.29 -12.09
C ASP A 185 -10.45 -0.29 -11.31
N ILE A 186 -10.44 0.32 -10.13
CA ILE A 186 -9.26 0.31 -9.26
C ILE A 186 -9.00 -1.11 -8.72
N LEU A 187 -10.04 -1.84 -8.30
CA LEU A 187 -9.89 -3.23 -7.83
C LEU A 187 -9.31 -4.13 -8.92
N LYS A 188 -9.83 -4.06 -10.16
CA LYS A 188 -9.28 -4.79 -11.31
C LYS A 188 -7.81 -4.43 -11.59
N LEU A 189 -7.43 -3.17 -11.36
CA LEU A 189 -6.04 -2.76 -11.49
C LEU A 189 -5.18 -3.39 -10.38
N LEU A 190 -5.63 -3.35 -9.12
CA LEU A 190 -4.91 -3.98 -8.00
C LEU A 190 -4.79 -5.50 -8.20
N ASP A 191 -5.83 -6.19 -8.69
CA ASP A 191 -5.77 -7.62 -9.01
C ASP A 191 -4.69 -7.89 -10.06
N ARG A 192 -4.65 -7.13 -11.15
CA ARG A 192 -3.58 -7.26 -12.15
C ARG A 192 -2.18 -7.04 -11.57
N LEU A 193 -2.01 -6.06 -10.67
CA LEU A 193 -0.73 -5.83 -10.01
C LEU A 193 -0.34 -7.05 -9.14
N ASN A 194 -1.30 -7.64 -8.43
CA ASN A 194 -1.06 -8.84 -7.64
C ASN A 194 -0.71 -10.05 -8.51
N GLU A 195 -1.38 -10.25 -9.65
CA GLU A 195 -1.06 -11.30 -10.62
C GLU A 195 0.38 -11.18 -11.16
N HIS A 196 0.94 -9.98 -11.18
CA HIS A 196 2.36 -9.74 -11.49
C HIS A 196 3.30 -9.95 -10.28
N GLY A 197 2.81 -10.57 -9.21
CA GLY A 197 3.60 -10.95 -8.03
C GLY A 197 3.74 -9.88 -6.95
N ILE A 198 3.02 -8.76 -7.05
CA ILE A 198 3.06 -7.71 -6.04
C ILE A 198 2.19 -8.11 -4.84
N THR A 199 2.77 -8.09 -3.65
CA THR A 199 2.03 -8.23 -2.38
C THR A 199 1.28 -6.94 -2.12
N ILE A 200 0.01 -7.01 -1.71
CA ILE A 200 -0.81 -5.81 -1.52
C ILE A 200 -1.44 -5.80 -0.13
N ILE A 201 -1.25 -4.70 0.60
CA ILE A 201 -2.03 -4.36 1.79
C ILE A 201 -3.03 -3.29 1.37
N LEU A 202 -4.33 -3.63 1.39
CA LEU A 202 -5.41 -2.72 1.07
C LEU A 202 -6.02 -2.16 2.36
N ILE A 203 -6.02 -0.83 2.50
CA ILE A 203 -6.65 -0.12 3.62
C ILE A 203 -7.81 0.67 3.06
N GLU A 204 -9.02 0.28 3.42
CA GLU A 204 -10.24 0.89 2.90
C GLU A 204 -11.36 0.87 3.94
N HIS A 205 -12.33 1.78 3.76
CA HIS A 205 -13.57 1.83 4.56
C HIS A 205 -14.75 1.19 3.82
N ILE A 206 -14.59 0.91 2.54
CA ILE A 206 -15.63 0.34 1.68
C ILE A 206 -15.57 -1.18 1.83
N MET A 207 -16.36 -1.73 2.80
CA MET A 207 -16.32 -3.15 3.14
C MET A 207 -16.47 -4.06 1.93
N ARG A 208 -17.37 -3.73 0.97
CA ARG A 208 -17.53 -4.53 -0.25
C ARG A 208 -16.22 -4.64 -1.05
N ALA A 209 -15.47 -3.56 -1.17
CA ALA A 209 -14.19 -3.55 -1.88
C ALA A 209 -13.16 -4.42 -1.14
N VAL A 210 -13.05 -4.27 0.17
CA VAL A 210 -12.15 -5.08 1.00
C VAL A 210 -12.49 -6.56 0.90
N MET A 211 -13.78 -6.92 1.07
CA MET A 211 -14.23 -8.30 1.04
C MET A 211 -14.06 -8.99 -0.32
N SER A 212 -14.19 -8.24 -1.43
CA SER A 212 -14.01 -8.80 -2.77
C SER A 212 -12.53 -8.98 -3.15
N PHE A 213 -11.65 -8.15 -2.60
CA PHE A 213 -10.23 -8.14 -2.97
C PHE A 213 -9.36 -9.01 -2.05
N SER A 214 -9.62 -8.98 -0.73
CA SER A 214 -8.69 -9.53 0.26
C SER A 214 -8.83 -11.05 0.39
N GLN A 215 -7.70 -11.74 0.49
CA GLN A 215 -7.62 -13.17 0.83
C GLN A 215 -7.58 -13.37 2.34
N ARG A 216 -7.12 -12.37 3.08
CA ARG A 216 -7.05 -12.33 4.53
C ARG A 216 -7.37 -10.94 5.03
N LEU A 217 -8.00 -10.86 6.18
CA LEU A 217 -8.42 -9.62 6.81
C LEU A 217 -7.80 -9.47 8.19
N VAL A 218 -7.23 -8.30 8.44
CA VAL A 218 -6.75 -7.88 9.77
C VAL A 218 -7.58 -6.71 10.24
N VAL A 219 -8.03 -6.76 11.50
CA VAL A 219 -8.86 -5.73 12.12
C VAL A 219 -8.10 -5.08 13.26
N LEU A 220 -7.99 -3.75 13.21
CA LEU A 220 -7.43 -2.93 14.29
C LEU A 220 -8.54 -2.16 14.99
N VAL A 221 -8.52 -2.19 16.32
CA VAL A 221 -9.38 -1.37 17.17
C VAL A 221 -8.57 -0.82 18.34
N SER A 222 -8.62 0.49 18.56
CA SER A 222 -7.90 1.16 19.67
C SER A 222 -6.42 0.75 19.77
N GLY A 223 -5.75 0.66 18.63
CA GLY A 223 -4.32 0.30 18.55
C GLY A 223 -4.01 -1.19 18.70
N LYS A 224 -5.01 -2.07 18.82
CA LYS A 224 -4.83 -3.52 18.97
C LYS A 224 -5.38 -4.27 17.77
N LYS A 225 -4.76 -5.41 17.46
CA LYS A 225 -5.27 -6.37 16.48
C LYS A 225 -6.30 -7.27 17.18
N ILE A 226 -7.57 -7.18 16.75
CA ILE A 226 -8.67 -7.98 17.32
C ILE A 226 -9.16 -9.07 16.39
N GLY A 227 -8.82 -9.02 15.10
CA GLY A 227 -9.20 -10.02 14.11
C GLY A 227 -8.07 -10.26 13.12
N ASP A 228 -7.90 -11.52 12.68
CA ASP A 228 -6.87 -11.92 11.73
C ASP A 228 -7.22 -13.28 11.11
N GLY A 229 -7.65 -13.34 9.86
CA GLY A 229 -8.06 -14.60 9.22
C GLY A 229 -8.83 -14.41 7.92
N ASP A 230 -9.61 -15.44 7.55
CA ASP A 230 -10.51 -15.36 6.40
C ASP A 230 -11.47 -14.19 6.54
N PRO A 231 -11.69 -13.37 5.49
CA PRO A 231 -12.54 -12.19 5.58
C PRO A 231 -13.96 -12.48 6.06
N GLN A 232 -14.57 -13.61 5.62
CA GLN A 232 -15.93 -13.97 5.99
C GLN A 232 -16.05 -14.41 7.45
N ASP A 233 -15.00 -15.02 8.00
CA ASP A 233 -14.98 -15.44 9.40
C ASP A 233 -14.70 -14.25 10.32
N VAL A 234 -13.73 -13.40 9.94
CA VAL A 234 -13.33 -12.24 10.74
C VAL A 234 -14.47 -11.23 10.91
N ILE A 235 -15.27 -10.95 9.86
CA ILE A 235 -16.39 -10.00 9.98
C ILE A 235 -17.54 -10.53 10.82
N ARG A 236 -17.64 -11.87 11.02
CA ARG A 236 -18.67 -12.50 11.86
C ARG A 236 -18.22 -12.65 13.32
N ASP A 237 -16.97 -12.32 13.62
CA ASP A 237 -16.47 -12.36 14.99
C ASP A 237 -17.26 -11.34 15.84
N PRO A 238 -17.85 -11.75 16.97
CA PRO A 238 -18.65 -10.86 17.82
C PRO A 238 -17.88 -9.65 18.37
N GLU A 239 -16.57 -9.73 18.51
CA GLU A 239 -15.73 -8.60 18.93
C GLU A 239 -15.56 -7.61 17.79
N VAL A 240 -15.34 -8.09 16.56
CA VAL A 240 -15.25 -7.27 15.35
C VAL A 240 -16.60 -6.61 15.05
N GLU A 241 -17.69 -7.39 15.11
CA GLU A 241 -19.05 -6.88 14.90
C GLU A 241 -19.40 -5.76 15.85
N ARG A 242 -19.14 -5.94 17.14
CA ARG A 242 -19.36 -4.87 18.17
C ARG A 242 -18.53 -3.63 17.92
N ALA A 243 -17.29 -3.78 17.46
CA ALA A 243 -16.40 -2.65 17.17
C ALA A 243 -16.88 -1.79 15.99
N TYR A 244 -17.63 -2.39 15.04
CA TYR A 244 -18.17 -1.70 13.87
C TYR A 244 -19.63 -1.26 14.03
N LEU A 245 -20.47 -2.06 14.69
CA LEU A 245 -21.91 -1.83 14.83
C LEU A 245 -22.28 -1.18 16.18
N GLY A 246 -21.39 -1.19 17.15
CA GLY A 246 -21.61 -0.64 18.49
C GLY A 246 -21.35 0.87 18.60
N GLN A 247 -21.24 1.58 17.47
CA GLN A 247 -21.09 3.04 17.43
C GLN A 247 -22.39 3.71 17.02
#